data_c0188cb44933ce92c264ffbe6044860d
#
_entry.id   c0188cb44933ce92c264ffbe6044860d
#
_cell.length_a   1.000
_cell.length_b   1.000
_cell.length_c   1.000
_cell.angle_alpha   90.00
_cell.angle_beta   90.00
_cell.angle_gamma   90.00
#
_symmetry.space_group_name_H-M   'P 1'
#
loop_
_entity.id
_entity.type
_entity.pdbx_description
1 polymer ?
#
loop_
_entity_poly.entity_id
_entity_poly.type
_entity_poly.pdbx_seq_one_letter_code
_entity_poly.pdbx_strand_id
1 'polypeptide(L)'
;MKRIYILAILTTVFSLFAQAQQSFFDKYAEMEGVTSVYISKSMLSLLPNVNSTVNGIHIGNIASRLDNIQILSCEEADVAQKLRKETSHINPENGYEELMRVRENGEKTTIYFKDKKRKKKEFVLLVDEKDEFTIISIMGDLTLQEIQGMIQKE
;
A
#
# COMPACT_ATOMS: atom_id res chain seq x y z
N MET A 1 -24.42 -32.19 -31.09
CA MET A 1 -23.33 -32.49 -30.11
C MET A 1 -22.16 -31.49 -30.14
N LYS A 2 -21.71 -31.02 -31.30
CA LYS A 2 -20.65 -30.00 -31.36
C LYS A 2 -20.95 -28.70 -30.60
N ARG A 3 -22.22 -28.27 -30.52
CA ARG A 3 -22.62 -27.06 -29.77
C ARG A 3 -22.52 -27.21 -28.25
N ILE A 4 -22.65 -28.42 -27.72
CA ILE A 4 -22.55 -28.73 -26.27
C ILE A 4 -21.11 -28.65 -25.83
N TYR A 5 -20.17 -29.12 -26.66
CA TYR A 5 -18.71 -29.05 -26.34
C TYR A 5 -18.20 -27.61 -26.39
N ILE A 6 -18.73 -26.77 -27.27
CA ILE A 6 -18.36 -25.35 -27.34
C ILE A 6 -18.85 -24.61 -26.10
N LEU A 7 -20.07 -24.88 -25.62
CA LEU A 7 -20.58 -24.33 -24.36
C LEU A 7 -19.76 -24.79 -23.13
N ALA A 8 -19.38 -26.07 -23.08
CA ALA A 8 -18.56 -26.62 -22.00
C ALA A 8 -17.14 -26.02 -21.97
N ILE A 9 -16.55 -25.77 -23.14
CA ILE A 9 -15.23 -25.12 -23.25
C ILE A 9 -15.33 -23.64 -22.86
N LEU A 10 -16.40 -22.95 -23.20
CA LEU A 10 -16.61 -21.54 -22.85
C LEU A 10 -16.78 -21.33 -21.34
N THR A 11 -17.44 -22.27 -20.64
CA THR A 11 -17.62 -22.22 -19.19
C THR A 11 -16.33 -22.53 -18.42
N THR A 12 -15.47 -23.40 -18.94
CA THR A 12 -14.17 -23.70 -18.31
C THR A 12 -13.15 -22.59 -18.47
N VAL A 13 -13.21 -21.82 -19.56
CA VAL A 13 -12.29 -20.68 -19.76
C VAL A 13 -12.67 -19.51 -18.86
N PHE A 14 -13.96 -19.31 -18.53
CA PHE A 14 -14.42 -18.23 -17.65
C PHE A 14 -14.03 -18.44 -16.17
N SER A 15 -13.85 -19.68 -15.73
CA SER A 15 -13.46 -19.99 -14.35
C SER A 15 -11.97 -19.74 -14.05
N LEU A 16 -11.13 -19.56 -15.07
CA LEU A 16 -9.70 -19.29 -14.90
C LEU A 16 -9.37 -17.80 -14.66
N PHE A 17 -10.33 -16.90 -14.88
CA PHE A 17 -10.14 -15.46 -14.65
C PHE A 17 -10.60 -14.96 -13.27
N ALA A 18 -11.14 -15.83 -12.43
CA ALA A 18 -11.59 -15.50 -11.08
C ALA A 18 -10.50 -15.73 -10.01
N GLN A 19 -9.23 -15.73 -10.39
CA GLN A 19 -8.18 -15.50 -9.42
C GLN A 19 -8.18 -13.99 -9.13
N ALA A 20 -8.93 -13.60 -8.10
CA ALA A 20 -8.79 -12.28 -7.51
C ALA A 20 -7.28 -12.06 -7.31
N GLN A 21 -6.72 -11.06 -7.99
CA GLN A 21 -5.33 -10.68 -7.76
C GLN A 21 -5.23 -10.32 -6.29
N GLN A 22 -4.66 -11.24 -5.53
CA GLN A 22 -4.37 -11.00 -4.13
C GLN A 22 -3.53 -9.72 -4.08
N SER A 23 -3.94 -8.77 -3.25
CA SER A 23 -3.19 -7.52 -3.16
C SER A 23 -1.76 -7.81 -2.71
N PHE A 24 -0.82 -6.95 -3.09
CA PHE A 24 0.56 -7.08 -2.63
C PHE A 24 0.63 -7.24 -1.10
N PHE A 25 -0.15 -6.45 -0.37
CA PHE A 25 -0.19 -6.49 1.08
C PHE A 25 -0.73 -7.83 1.61
N ASP A 26 -1.80 -8.38 1.04
CA ASP A 26 -2.36 -9.66 1.47
C ASP A 26 -1.38 -10.82 1.24
N LYS A 27 -0.63 -10.75 0.14
CA LYS A 27 0.39 -11.77 -0.20
C LYS A 27 1.49 -11.85 0.85
N TYR A 28 1.91 -10.72 1.42
CA TYR A 28 3.03 -10.64 2.36
C TYR A 28 2.61 -10.52 3.81
N ALA A 29 1.31 -10.29 4.10
CA ALA A 29 0.81 -10.12 5.45
C ALA A 29 1.05 -11.32 6.39
N GLU A 30 1.09 -12.52 5.83
CA GLU A 30 1.27 -13.77 6.59
C GLU A 30 2.69 -14.37 6.42
N MET A 31 3.61 -13.62 5.80
CA MET A 31 4.99 -14.09 5.63
C MET A 31 5.73 -14.05 6.97
N GLU A 32 6.45 -15.11 7.29
CA GLU A 32 7.35 -15.14 8.46
C GLU A 32 8.40 -14.02 8.35
N GLY A 33 8.67 -13.33 9.46
CA GLY A 33 9.56 -12.16 9.51
C GLY A 33 8.93 -10.86 9.03
N VAL A 34 7.62 -10.85 8.70
CA VAL A 34 6.88 -9.63 8.33
C VAL A 34 5.86 -9.28 9.39
N THR A 35 5.93 -8.05 9.87
CA THR A 35 4.87 -7.43 10.67
C THR A 35 3.88 -6.76 9.71
N SER A 36 2.60 -7.12 9.82
CA SER A 36 1.53 -6.57 9.00
C SER A 36 0.50 -5.83 9.84
N VAL A 37 0.12 -4.62 9.41
CA VAL A 37 -0.97 -3.85 10.01
C VAL A 37 -1.96 -3.46 8.92
N TYR A 38 -3.24 -3.73 9.15
CA TYR A 38 -4.34 -3.27 8.31
C TYR A 38 -5.35 -2.48 9.13
N ILE A 39 -5.59 -1.24 8.76
CA ILE A 39 -6.59 -0.37 9.39
C ILE A 39 -7.67 -0.07 8.37
N SER A 40 -8.88 -0.58 8.65
CA SER A 40 -10.03 -0.41 7.77
C SER A 40 -10.66 0.98 7.88
N LYS A 41 -11.45 1.35 6.88
CA LYS A 41 -12.27 2.57 6.91
C LYS A 41 -13.14 2.67 8.16
N SER A 42 -13.76 1.57 8.56
CA SER A 42 -14.60 1.52 9.75
C SER A 42 -13.82 1.87 11.02
N MET A 43 -12.62 1.33 11.15
CA MET A 43 -11.74 1.66 12.29
C MET A 43 -11.29 3.12 12.24
N LEU A 44 -10.90 3.62 11.07
CA LEU A 44 -10.49 5.01 10.88
C LEU A 44 -11.61 6.00 11.21
N SER A 45 -12.87 5.65 10.91
CA SER A 45 -14.04 6.49 11.23
C SER A 45 -14.35 6.56 12.72
N LEU A 46 -13.86 5.61 13.53
CA LEU A 46 -14.00 5.61 14.98
C LEU A 46 -12.94 6.47 15.68
N LEU A 47 -11.87 6.82 14.98
CA LEU A 47 -10.85 7.70 15.54
C LEU A 47 -11.45 9.11 15.66
N PRO A 48 -11.49 9.69 16.86
CA PRO A 48 -11.94 11.05 17.04
C PRO A 48 -11.03 12.00 16.26
N ASN A 49 -11.51 13.20 15.92
CA ASN A 49 -10.74 14.28 15.28
C ASN A 49 -9.63 14.83 16.20
N VAL A 50 -8.92 13.95 16.87
CA VAL A 50 -7.77 14.26 17.73
C VAL A 50 -6.50 13.92 16.99
N ASN A 51 -5.40 14.49 17.38
CA ASN A 51 -4.06 14.26 16.85
C ASN A 51 -3.66 12.76 16.94
N SER A 52 -4.35 11.93 16.15
CA SER A 52 -4.10 10.49 16.09
C SER A 52 -2.90 10.22 15.21
N THR A 53 -1.97 9.46 15.73
CA THR A 53 -0.73 9.08 15.02
C THR A 53 -0.70 7.56 14.85
N VAL A 54 -0.41 7.10 13.62
CA VAL A 54 -0.20 5.69 13.30
C VAL A 54 1.21 5.55 12.73
N ASN A 55 2.06 4.79 13.38
CA ASN A 55 3.48 4.61 13.01
C ASN A 55 4.20 5.94 12.69
N GLY A 56 4.02 6.96 13.54
CA GLY A 56 4.63 8.28 13.35
C GLY A 56 3.95 9.18 12.33
N ILE A 57 2.87 8.72 11.67
CA ILE A 57 2.11 9.50 10.70
C ILE A 57 0.87 10.09 11.37
N HIS A 58 0.72 11.41 11.31
CA HIS A 58 -0.44 12.11 11.84
C HIS A 58 -1.64 11.98 10.89
N ILE A 59 -2.69 11.27 11.34
CA ILE A 59 -3.89 11.01 10.53
C ILE A 59 -5.15 11.76 11.00
N GLY A 60 -5.04 12.56 12.04
CA GLY A 60 -6.12 13.31 12.71
C GLY A 60 -7.34 13.67 11.85
N ASN A 61 -7.38 14.90 11.36
CA ASN A 61 -8.56 15.45 10.65
C ASN A 61 -8.92 14.78 9.32
N ILE A 62 -8.10 13.86 8.82
CA ILE A 62 -8.29 13.19 7.53
C ILE A 62 -8.77 11.75 7.67
N ALA A 63 -8.74 11.18 8.87
CA ALA A 63 -9.06 9.78 9.11
C ALA A 63 -10.42 9.36 8.51
N SER A 64 -11.43 10.23 8.57
CA SER A 64 -12.76 9.98 7.98
C SER A 64 -12.77 9.89 6.45
N ARG A 65 -11.75 10.43 5.77
CA ARG A 65 -11.62 10.43 4.31
C ARG A 65 -10.68 9.32 3.80
N LEU A 66 -10.03 8.61 4.72
CA LEU A 66 -9.23 7.44 4.40
C LEU A 66 -10.12 6.23 4.15
N ASP A 67 -9.76 5.42 3.17
CA ASP A 67 -10.39 4.13 2.93
C ASP A 67 -9.68 3.01 3.71
N ASN A 68 -8.36 3.03 3.74
CA ASN A 68 -7.54 2.13 4.57
C ASN A 68 -6.10 2.64 4.71
N ILE A 69 -5.41 2.07 5.69
CA ILE A 69 -3.95 2.15 5.84
C ILE A 69 -3.44 0.72 5.92
N GLN A 70 -2.39 0.41 5.17
CA GLN A 70 -1.71 -0.88 5.19
C GLN A 70 -0.22 -0.67 5.42
N ILE A 71 0.35 -1.47 6.31
CA ILE A 71 1.77 -1.40 6.66
C ILE A 71 2.34 -2.81 6.60
N LEU A 72 3.48 -2.97 5.96
CA LEU A 72 4.34 -4.14 6.07
C LEU A 72 5.71 -3.66 6.52
N SER A 73 6.25 -4.28 7.55
CA SER A 73 7.59 -4.01 8.04
C SER A 73 8.34 -5.31 8.30
N CYS A 74 9.61 -5.33 8.01
CA CYS A 74 10.49 -6.46 8.32
C CYS A 74 11.85 -5.96 8.77
N GLU A 75 12.45 -6.69 9.71
CA GLU A 75 13.77 -6.43 10.30
C GLU A 75 14.78 -7.53 9.92
N GLU A 76 14.43 -8.41 8.98
CA GLU A 76 15.26 -9.49 8.49
C GLU A 76 15.77 -9.17 7.08
N ALA A 77 17.08 -9.16 6.88
CA ALA A 77 17.73 -8.77 5.62
C ALA A 77 17.22 -9.54 4.40
N ASP A 78 16.99 -10.85 4.53
CA ASP A 78 16.50 -11.70 3.44
C ASP A 78 15.06 -11.36 3.05
N VAL A 79 14.21 -11.10 4.05
CA VAL A 79 12.81 -10.69 3.86
C VAL A 79 12.76 -9.28 3.29
N ALA A 80 13.57 -8.36 3.81
CA ALA A 80 13.72 -7.00 3.31
C ALA A 80 14.10 -6.99 1.82
N GLN A 81 15.03 -7.86 1.40
CA GLN A 81 15.43 -7.97 -0.01
C GLN A 81 14.28 -8.45 -0.90
N LYS A 82 13.47 -9.41 -0.43
CA LYS A 82 12.27 -9.87 -1.16
C LYS A 82 11.26 -8.75 -1.32
N LEU A 83 10.94 -8.02 -0.24
CA LEU A 83 10.01 -6.90 -0.29
C LEU A 83 10.50 -5.77 -1.20
N ARG A 84 11.80 -5.42 -1.17
CA ARG A 84 12.40 -4.44 -2.10
C ARG A 84 12.20 -4.83 -3.56
N LYS A 85 12.43 -6.10 -3.88
CA LYS A 85 12.23 -6.61 -5.24
C LYS A 85 10.78 -6.53 -5.68
N GLU A 86 9.88 -6.91 -4.81
CA GLU A 86 8.43 -6.90 -5.09
C GLU A 86 7.88 -5.48 -5.22
N THR A 87 8.43 -4.49 -4.49
CA THR A 87 8.04 -3.08 -4.61
C THR A 87 8.58 -2.39 -5.87
N SER A 88 9.37 -3.06 -6.68
CA SER A 88 9.88 -2.52 -7.95
C SER A 88 8.77 -2.14 -8.94
N HIS A 89 7.54 -2.67 -8.78
CA HIS A 89 6.37 -2.27 -9.57
C HIS A 89 5.83 -0.87 -9.18
N ILE A 90 6.26 -0.30 -8.04
CA ILE A 90 5.91 1.06 -7.63
C ILE A 90 6.87 2.01 -8.35
N ASN A 91 6.50 2.39 -9.56
CA ASN A 91 7.32 3.19 -10.46
C ASN A 91 6.44 4.00 -11.45
N PRO A 92 7.00 4.96 -12.18
CA PRO A 92 6.25 5.79 -13.12
C PRO A 92 5.56 5.02 -14.25
N GLU A 93 6.14 3.91 -14.71
CA GLU A 93 5.57 3.07 -15.78
C GLU A 93 4.23 2.46 -15.36
N ASN A 94 4.08 2.21 -14.05
CA ASN A 94 2.84 1.71 -13.43
C ASN A 94 1.95 2.82 -12.88
N GLY A 95 2.22 4.08 -13.24
CA GLY A 95 1.42 5.24 -12.90
C GLY A 95 1.66 5.79 -11.49
N TYR A 96 2.79 5.45 -10.86
CA TYR A 96 3.21 6.05 -9.60
C TYR A 96 4.14 7.25 -9.88
N GLU A 97 3.78 8.40 -9.36
CA GLU A 97 4.61 9.60 -9.37
C GLU A 97 5.46 9.64 -8.09
N GLU A 98 6.77 9.83 -8.22
CA GLU A 98 7.63 10.05 -7.07
C GLU A 98 7.49 11.51 -6.63
N LEU A 99 6.98 11.72 -5.41
CA LEU A 99 6.79 13.05 -4.85
C LEU A 99 8.00 13.54 -4.08
N MET A 100 8.67 12.64 -3.36
CA MET A 100 9.79 12.99 -2.50
C MET A 100 10.74 11.81 -2.35
N ARG A 101 12.02 12.10 -2.27
CA ARG A 101 13.06 11.13 -1.91
C ARG A 101 14.06 11.78 -0.97
N VAL A 102 14.29 11.14 0.16
CA VAL A 102 15.32 11.52 1.13
C VAL A 102 16.33 10.39 1.24
N ARG A 103 17.59 10.73 1.37
CA ARG A 103 18.67 9.78 1.69
C ARG A 103 19.52 10.36 2.79
N GLU A 104 19.62 9.64 3.88
CA GLU A 104 20.39 10.06 5.04
C GLU A 104 20.97 8.82 5.73
N ASN A 105 22.26 8.84 6.02
CA ASN A 105 22.97 7.80 6.83
C ASN A 105 22.73 6.34 6.37
N GLY A 106 22.49 6.10 5.07
CA GLY A 106 22.22 4.77 4.53
C GLY A 106 20.73 4.40 4.46
N GLU A 107 19.87 5.19 5.05
CA GLU A 107 18.41 5.10 4.90
C GLU A 107 17.96 5.83 3.63
N LYS A 108 16.96 5.27 2.96
CA LYS A 108 16.28 5.90 1.84
C LYS A 108 14.79 5.90 2.05
N THR A 109 14.21 7.06 2.22
CA THR A 109 12.75 7.25 2.29
C THR A 109 12.25 7.79 0.96
N THR A 110 11.23 7.15 0.37
CA THR A 110 10.62 7.60 -0.88
C THR A 110 9.09 7.61 -0.73
N ILE A 111 8.48 8.69 -1.19
CA ILE A 111 7.02 8.83 -1.23
C ILE A 111 6.57 8.82 -2.67
N TYR A 112 5.66 7.92 -2.96
CA TYR A 112 4.98 7.80 -4.24
C TYR A 112 3.50 8.16 -4.13
N PHE A 113 2.97 8.68 -5.20
CA PHE A 113 1.57 9.00 -5.37
C PHE A 113 1.02 8.30 -6.61
N LYS A 114 -0.22 7.81 -6.50
CA LYS A 114 -0.97 7.29 -7.63
C LYS A 114 -2.41 7.75 -7.57
N ASP A 115 -2.87 8.42 -8.62
CA ASP A 115 -4.28 8.74 -8.77
C ASP A 115 -5.01 7.49 -9.28
N LYS A 116 -5.89 6.95 -8.43
CA LYS A 116 -6.78 5.85 -8.80
C LYS A 116 -8.15 6.44 -9.19
N LYS A 117 -8.78 5.85 -10.18
CA LYS A 117 -10.11 6.30 -10.66
C LYS A 117 -11.10 6.52 -9.50
N ARG A 118 -12.08 7.43 -9.67
CA ARG A 118 -13.16 7.74 -8.73
C ARG A 118 -12.72 8.45 -7.45
N LYS A 119 -11.87 9.48 -7.57
CA LYS A 119 -11.35 10.28 -6.44
C LYS A 119 -10.51 9.49 -5.42
N LYS A 120 -10.16 8.25 -5.72
CA LYS A 120 -9.28 7.47 -4.85
C LYS A 120 -7.83 7.75 -5.20
N LYS A 121 -7.05 8.09 -4.21
CA LYS A 121 -5.62 8.31 -4.30
C LYS A 121 -4.89 7.33 -3.39
N GLU A 122 -3.74 6.90 -3.83
CA GLU A 122 -2.85 6.04 -3.07
C GLU A 122 -1.52 6.76 -2.86
N PHE A 123 -1.10 6.85 -1.62
CA PHE A 123 0.22 7.29 -1.24
C PHE A 123 0.99 6.09 -0.69
N VAL A 124 2.17 5.87 -1.20
CA VAL A 124 3.05 4.79 -0.75
C VAL A 124 4.33 5.40 -0.23
N LEU A 125 4.60 5.17 1.05
CA LEU A 125 5.85 5.50 1.70
C LEU A 125 6.71 4.24 1.78
N LEU A 126 7.91 4.28 1.22
CA LEU A 126 8.93 3.26 1.34
C LEU A 126 10.05 3.77 2.21
N VAL A 127 10.34 3.07 3.29
CA VAL A 127 11.52 3.29 4.14
C VAL A 127 12.44 2.09 3.94
N ASP A 128 13.61 2.35 3.39
CA ASP A 128 14.59 1.34 2.98
C ASP A 128 15.89 1.58 3.74
N GLU A 129 16.14 0.73 4.71
CA GLU A 129 17.37 0.66 5.51
C GLU A 129 18.16 -0.59 5.14
N LYS A 130 19.37 -0.72 5.66
CA LYS A 130 20.25 -1.84 5.29
C LYS A 130 19.59 -3.21 5.49
N ASP A 131 19.06 -3.45 6.68
CA ASP A 131 18.50 -4.75 7.09
C ASP A 131 17.00 -4.69 7.33
N GLU A 132 16.40 -3.49 7.25
CA GLU A 132 14.99 -3.24 7.47
C GLU A 132 14.33 -2.69 6.23
N PHE A 133 13.04 -2.99 6.06
CA PHE A 133 12.24 -2.43 5.00
C PHE A 133 10.80 -2.24 5.44
N THR A 134 10.28 -1.03 5.29
CA THR A 134 8.91 -0.70 5.65
C THR A 134 8.17 -0.11 4.47
N ILE A 135 6.95 -0.59 4.23
CA ILE A 135 6.03 -0.09 3.23
C ILE A 135 4.76 0.37 3.94
N ILE A 136 4.36 1.60 3.70
CA ILE A 136 3.08 2.14 4.19
C ILE A 136 2.28 2.60 2.99
N SER A 137 1.09 2.01 2.79
CA SER A 137 0.11 2.47 1.80
C SER A 137 -1.06 3.15 2.50
N ILE A 138 -1.38 4.35 2.07
CA ILE A 138 -2.50 5.14 2.55
C ILE A 138 -3.43 5.39 1.37
N MET A 139 -4.65 4.90 1.46
CA MET A 139 -5.65 5.04 0.41
C MET A 139 -6.83 5.89 0.89
N GLY A 140 -7.27 6.84 0.05
CA GLY A 140 -8.42 7.68 0.36
C GLY A 140 -8.56 8.89 -0.55
N ASP A 141 -9.51 9.77 -0.22
CA ASP A 141 -9.68 11.06 -0.89
C ASP A 141 -8.84 12.13 -0.18
N LEU A 142 -7.56 12.20 -0.55
CA LEU A 142 -6.54 13.03 0.06
C LEU A 142 -5.97 14.04 -0.93
N THR A 143 -5.52 15.17 -0.42
CA THR A 143 -4.72 16.14 -1.16
C THR A 143 -3.23 16.00 -0.83
N LEU A 144 -2.37 16.50 -1.73
CA LEU A 144 -0.93 16.52 -1.49
C LEU A 144 -0.56 17.35 -0.23
N GLN A 145 -1.29 18.44 0.03
CA GLN A 145 -1.08 19.27 1.22
C GLN A 145 -1.33 18.52 2.52
N GLU A 146 -2.36 17.66 2.54
CA GLU A 146 -2.68 16.83 3.69
C GLU A 146 -1.60 15.78 3.95
N ILE A 147 -1.06 15.19 2.91
CA ILE A 147 0.06 14.25 3.03
C ILE A 147 1.31 14.96 3.56
N GLN A 148 1.61 16.17 3.11
CA GLN A 148 2.70 16.96 3.67
C GLN A 148 2.54 17.20 5.17
N GLY A 149 1.33 17.52 5.61
CA GLY A 149 1.02 17.72 7.03
C GLY A 149 1.17 16.46 7.89
N MET A 150 1.04 15.26 7.28
CA MET A 150 1.23 13.99 7.98
C MET A 150 2.70 13.67 8.28
N ILE A 151 3.61 14.14 7.45
CA ILE A 151 5.03 13.75 7.45
C ILE A 151 5.88 14.78 8.20
N GLN A 152 5.37 16.01 8.38
CA GLN A 152 6.08 17.01 9.18
C GLN A 152 6.13 16.55 10.64
N LYS A 153 7.31 16.10 11.04
CA LYS A 153 7.66 15.99 12.48
C LYS A 153 7.66 17.38 13.08
N GLU A 154 6.86 17.59 14.13
CA GLU A 154 7.10 18.68 15.05
C GLU A 154 8.47 18.50 15.73
#